data_40378b52b50afb24c12e8e2ff676b9b6
#
_entry.id   40378b52b50afb24c12e8e2ff676b9b6
#
_cell.length_a   1.000
_cell.length_b   1.000
_cell.length_c   1.000
_cell.angle_alpha   90.00
_cell.angle_beta   90.00
_cell.angle_gamma   90.00
#
_symmetry.space_group_name_H-M   'P 1'
#
loop_
_entity.id
_entity.type
_entity.pdbx_description
1 polymer ?
#
loop_
_entity_poly.entity_id
_entity_poly.type
_entity_poly.pdbx_seq_one_letter_code
_entity_poly.pdbx_strand_id
1 'polypeptide(L)'
;MDGFTKLAPVIWLREPAPSPSPLSLSSPPSGLPPPSLVVLCTWVGARPKHIAKYVAEYLGRYPAAALLVLESNLADMTYRGDGAQQARLGPARHVLQAHLQPGLTGGGGGVVVHAFSNGGAQCAAQVVATLPPVHRATAFRAFVFDSCPGEASYTRSANAILLPLANSPALKLLAFPFIHLLLCLIFIADRVFGFENVVARARRRLNSSAYIAHAVPRLYIYSSADQMVPAPDVEAHAEQARRAGYSDVANLRFEASGHCAHASRYAEQYWGGIARLLDKSNIIAHG
;
A
#
# COMPACT_ATOMS: atom_id res chain seq x y z
N MET A 1 -9.79 1.99 16.63
CA MET A 1 -9.07 0.78 16.18
C MET A 1 -9.21 -0.30 17.25
N ASP A 2 -10.44 -0.82 17.36
CA ASP A 2 -10.74 -1.84 18.37
C ASP A 2 -9.97 -3.13 18.07
N GLY A 3 -9.41 -3.76 19.09
CA GLY A 3 -8.61 -4.98 18.97
C GLY A 3 -7.21 -4.79 18.38
N PHE A 4 -6.74 -3.54 18.19
CA PHE A 4 -5.37 -3.25 17.76
C PHE A 4 -4.49 -2.80 18.93
N THR A 5 -3.26 -3.30 18.96
CA THR A 5 -2.19 -2.81 19.81
C THR A 5 -1.43 -1.71 19.06
N LYS A 6 -1.25 -0.55 19.69
CA LYS A 6 -0.45 0.53 19.13
C LYS A 6 1.03 0.28 19.41
N LEU A 7 1.81 -0.01 18.36
CA LEU A 7 3.24 -0.26 18.45
C LEU A 7 4.07 1.04 18.41
N ALA A 8 3.55 2.06 17.69
CA ALA A 8 4.16 3.38 17.56
C ALA A 8 3.08 4.40 17.16
N PRO A 9 3.36 5.72 17.12
CA PRO A 9 2.36 6.74 16.82
C PRO A 9 1.51 6.49 15.55
N VAL A 10 2.07 5.79 14.56
CA VAL A 10 1.44 5.54 13.24
C VAL A 10 1.39 4.06 12.88
N ILE A 11 1.64 3.17 13.84
CA ILE A 11 1.75 1.72 13.61
C ILE A 11 0.83 1.00 14.58
N TRP A 12 -0.09 0.21 14.01
CA TRP A 12 -1.08 -0.54 14.74
C TRP A 12 -1.05 -1.99 14.30
N LEU A 13 -0.97 -2.92 15.24
CA LEU A 13 -0.96 -4.35 14.99
C LEU A 13 -2.20 -4.99 15.63
N ARG A 14 -2.86 -5.85 14.88
CA ARG A 14 -3.83 -6.79 15.40
C ARG A 14 -3.36 -8.20 15.12
N GLU A 15 -3.10 -8.96 16.16
CA GLU A 15 -2.83 -10.40 16.06
C GLU A 15 -4.12 -11.16 15.75
N PRO A 16 -4.04 -12.31 15.08
CA PRO A 16 -5.19 -13.18 14.89
C PRO A 16 -5.73 -13.64 16.24
N ALA A 17 -7.05 -13.87 16.31
CA ALA A 17 -7.63 -14.51 17.49
C ALA A 17 -6.98 -15.89 17.71
N PRO A 18 -6.72 -16.29 18.96
CA PRO A 18 -6.22 -17.63 19.24
C PRO A 18 -7.17 -18.65 18.61
N SER A 19 -6.68 -19.48 17.70
CA SER A 19 -7.47 -20.56 17.11
C SER A 19 -7.94 -21.50 18.21
N PRO A 20 -9.23 -21.84 18.32
CA PRO A 20 -9.63 -22.99 19.10
C PRO A 20 -9.00 -24.22 18.45
N SER A 21 -8.18 -24.96 19.21
CA SER A 21 -7.48 -26.23 18.91
C SER A 21 -7.37 -26.72 17.44
N PRO A 22 -6.21 -27.28 17.05
CA PRO A 22 -5.94 -27.69 15.65
C PRO A 22 -6.86 -28.85 15.13
N LEU A 23 -7.83 -29.31 15.89
CA LEU A 23 -8.69 -30.46 15.56
C LEU A 23 -9.96 -30.14 14.77
N SER A 24 -10.27 -28.90 14.42
CA SER A 24 -11.53 -28.56 13.75
C SER A 24 -11.41 -27.81 12.43
N LEU A 25 -10.23 -27.64 11.89
CA LEU A 25 -10.07 -27.11 10.53
C LEU A 25 -9.97 -28.29 9.56
N SER A 26 -11.11 -28.73 9.04
CA SER A 26 -11.12 -29.40 7.75
C SER A 26 -10.34 -28.52 6.78
N SER A 27 -9.20 -29.01 6.31
CA SER A 27 -8.35 -28.31 5.32
C SER A 27 -9.23 -27.84 4.18
N PRO A 28 -9.12 -26.57 3.74
CA PRO A 28 -9.82 -26.15 2.53
C PRO A 28 -9.36 -27.04 1.39
N PRO A 29 -10.28 -27.49 0.53
CA PRO A 29 -9.91 -28.34 -0.59
C PRO A 29 -8.95 -27.57 -1.49
N SER A 30 -7.72 -28.06 -1.67
CA SER A 30 -6.71 -27.65 -2.67
C SER A 30 -6.51 -26.15 -2.86
N GLY A 31 -6.09 -25.43 -1.81
CA GLY A 31 -5.65 -24.03 -1.90
C GLY A 31 -4.46 -23.74 -0.99
N LEU A 32 -3.68 -22.70 -1.28
CA LEU A 32 -2.64 -22.25 -0.36
C LEU A 32 -3.22 -21.77 0.96
N PRO A 33 -2.43 -21.83 2.05
CA PRO A 33 -2.80 -21.25 3.32
C PRO A 33 -3.12 -19.75 3.17
N PRO A 34 -4.05 -19.20 3.95
CA PRO A 34 -4.37 -17.77 3.94
C PRO A 34 -3.10 -16.94 4.24
N PRO A 35 -3.04 -15.64 3.85
CA PRO A 35 -1.92 -14.79 4.19
C PRO A 35 -1.68 -14.79 5.70
N SER A 36 -0.41 -14.84 6.12
CA SER A 36 -0.05 -14.76 7.55
C SER A 36 -0.14 -13.32 8.08
N LEU A 37 0.10 -12.34 7.20
CA LEU A 37 0.04 -10.91 7.52
C LEU A 37 -0.51 -10.11 6.35
N VAL A 38 -1.42 -9.18 6.64
CA VAL A 38 -1.84 -8.14 5.70
C VAL A 38 -1.37 -6.79 6.24
N VAL A 39 -0.59 -6.06 5.42
CA VAL A 39 -0.08 -4.72 5.72
C VAL A 39 -0.92 -3.70 4.97
N LEU A 40 -1.61 -2.82 5.69
CA LEU A 40 -2.40 -1.73 5.14
C LEU A 40 -1.61 -0.43 5.24
N CYS A 41 -1.03 0.04 4.14
CA CYS A 41 -0.36 1.33 4.03
C CYS A 41 -1.40 2.39 3.62
N THR A 42 -1.85 3.22 4.56
CA THR A 42 -3.00 4.10 4.34
C THR A 42 -2.66 5.35 3.53
N TRP A 43 -3.68 6.03 2.99
CA TRP A 43 -3.51 7.36 2.41
C TRP A 43 -3.25 8.42 3.49
N VAL A 44 -2.73 9.57 3.09
CA VAL A 44 -2.47 10.70 4.00
C VAL A 44 -3.76 11.19 4.63
N GLY A 45 -3.81 11.24 5.97
CA GLY A 45 -4.98 11.70 6.71
C GLY A 45 -6.16 10.71 6.72
N ALA A 46 -5.91 9.43 6.48
CA ALA A 46 -6.92 8.40 6.59
C ALA A 46 -7.54 8.38 8.00
N ARG A 47 -8.88 8.45 8.07
CA ARG A 47 -9.59 8.43 9.35
C ARG A 47 -9.84 6.98 9.80
N PRO A 48 -9.82 6.68 11.10
CA PRO A 48 -10.03 5.33 11.62
C PRO A 48 -11.29 4.64 11.08
N LYS A 49 -12.41 5.38 10.94
CA LYS A 49 -13.67 4.86 10.39
C LYS A 49 -13.56 4.37 8.93
N HIS A 50 -12.65 4.94 8.14
CA HIS A 50 -12.44 4.53 6.76
C HIS A 50 -11.56 3.28 6.70
N ILE A 51 -10.50 3.24 7.52
CA ILE A 51 -9.59 2.09 7.64
C ILE A 51 -10.35 0.87 8.17
N ALA A 52 -11.25 1.06 9.13
CA ALA A 52 -12.05 0.00 9.74
C ALA A 52 -12.85 -0.83 8.73
N LYS A 53 -13.29 -0.24 7.61
CA LYS A 53 -13.99 -0.97 6.54
C LYS A 53 -13.08 -2.00 5.87
N TYR A 54 -11.86 -1.61 5.54
CA TYR A 54 -10.87 -2.55 4.95
C TYR A 54 -10.43 -3.60 5.95
N VAL A 55 -10.24 -3.20 7.22
CA VAL A 55 -9.93 -4.11 8.33
C VAL A 55 -11.02 -5.16 8.47
N ALA A 56 -12.30 -4.77 8.52
CA ALA A 56 -13.43 -5.70 8.66
C ALA A 56 -13.49 -6.72 7.52
N GLU A 57 -13.28 -6.27 6.28
CA GLU A 57 -13.27 -7.16 5.12
C GLU A 57 -12.10 -8.15 5.13
N TYR A 58 -10.89 -7.71 5.47
CA TYR A 58 -9.76 -8.62 5.59
C TYR A 58 -9.94 -9.64 6.70
N LEU A 59 -10.46 -9.22 7.86
CA LEU A 59 -10.75 -10.14 8.98
C LEU A 59 -11.84 -11.13 8.65
N GLY A 60 -12.89 -10.70 7.92
CA GLY A 60 -13.95 -11.60 7.48
C GLY A 60 -13.45 -12.66 6.49
N ARG A 61 -12.51 -12.31 5.62
CA ARG A 61 -11.98 -13.21 4.58
C ARG A 61 -10.79 -14.05 5.06
N TYR A 62 -9.96 -13.48 5.92
CA TYR A 62 -8.71 -14.10 6.40
C TYR A 62 -8.58 -13.94 7.92
N PRO A 63 -9.46 -14.61 8.71
CA PRO A 63 -9.52 -14.45 10.18
C PRO A 63 -8.23 -14.87 10.89
N ALA A 64 -7.44 -15.75 10.27
CA ALA A 64 -6.16 -16.20 10.79
C ALA A 64 -4.98 -15.27 10.44
N ALA A 65 -5.20 -14.23 9.63
CA ALA A 65 -4.16 -13.27 9.29
C ALA A 65 -3.99 -12.20 10.37
N ALA A 66 -2.74 -11.87 10.71
CA ALA A 66 -2.45 -10.64 11.43
C ALA A 66 -2.71 -9.42 10.50
N LEU A 67 -3.07 -8.27 11.10
CA LEU A 67 -3.25 -7.02 10.38
C LEU A 67 -2.30 -5.96 10.93
N LEU A 68 -1.45 -5.40 10.07
CA LEU A 68 -0.54 -4.31 10.37
C LEU A 68 -1.00 -3.06 9.63
N VAL A 69 -1.43 -2.03 10.34
CA VAL A 69 -1.82 -0.75 9.76
C VAL A 69 -0.71 0.27 9.93
N LEU A 70 -0.27 0.84 8.81
CA LEU A 70 0.75 1.88 8.73
C LEU A 70 0.12 3.18 8.23
N GLU A 71 0.05 4.18 9.09
CA GLU A 71 -0.56 5.47 8.75
C GLU A 71 0.45 6.40 8.09
N SER A 72 0.09 6.94 6.93
CA SER A 72 0.84 7.97 6.22
C SER A 72 0.42 9.36 6.67
N ASN A 73 1.36 10.29 6.68
CA ASN A 73 1.06 11.69 6.98
C ASN A 73 1.75 12.65 5.98
N LEU A 74 1.36 13.93 6.03
CA LEU A 74 1.85 14.93 5.09
C LEU A 74 3.38 15.11 5.18
N ALA A 75 3.96 14.99 6.37
CA ALA A 75 5.41 15.13 6.55
C ALA A 75 6.20 14.05 5.77
N ASP A 76 5.63 12.84 5.63
CA ASP A 76 6.23 11.74 4.87
C ASP A 76 6.26 12.05 3.36
N MET A 77 5.33 12.88 2.90
CA MET A 77 5.20 13.28 1.50
C MET A 77 5.92 14.60 1.17
N THR A 78 6.44 15.31 2.18
CA THR A 78 7.05 16.63 1.99
C THR A 78 8.51 16.69 2.45
N TYR A 79 8.76 16.78 3.74
CA TYR A 79 10.09 17.11 4.28
C TYR A 79 10.80 15.98 5.03
N ARG A 80 10.07 14.88 5.39
CA ARG A 80 10.70 13.79 6.13
C ARG A 80 11.54 12.91 5.21
N GLY A 81 12.86 12.96 5.37
CA GLY A 81 13.80 12.15 4.61
C GLY A 81 13.67 10.65 4.88
N ASP A 82 14.25 9.83 4.01
CA ASP A 82 14.16 8.36 4.04
C ASP A 82 14.61 7.76 5.38
N GLY A 83 15.76 8.17 5.90
CA GLY A 83 16.28 7.65 7.18
C GLY A 83 15.32 7.86 8.35
N ALA A 84 14.69 9.05 8.43
CA ALA A 84 13.71 9.34 9.47
C ALA A 84 12.40 8.56 9.28
N GLN A 85 11.96 8.35 8.02
CA GLN A 85 10.80 7.51 7.72
C GLN A 85 11.06 6.04 8.09
N GLN A 86 12.23 5.51 7.72
CA GLN A 86 12.61 4.13 8.02
C GLN A 86 12.81 3.89 9.53
N ALA A 87 13.43 4.83 10.24
CA ALA A 87 13.55 4.76 11.71
C ALA A 87 12.18 4.70 12.39
N ARG A 88 11.22 5.51 11.94
CA ARG A 88 9.83 5.52 12.41
C ARG A 88 9.10 4.20 12.15
N LEU A 89 9.44 3.51 11.07
CA LEU A 89 8.86 2.22 10.68
C LEU A 89 9.59 1.01 11.31
N GLY A 90 10.56 1.23 12.19
CA GLY A 90 11.30 0.17 12.87
C GLY A 90 10.42 -0.91 13.50
N PRO A 91 9.38 -0.57 14.30
CA PRO A 91 8.48 -1.58 14.86
C PRO A 91 7.76 -2.42 13.80
N ALA A 92 7.35 -1.80 12.68
CA ALA A 92 6.73 -2.53 11.57
C ALA A 92 7.72 -3.50 10.90
N ARG A 93 9.01 -3.14 10.81
CA ARG A 93 10.06 -4.03 10.32
C ARG A 93 10.13 -5.33 11.14
N HIS A 94 10.08 -5.24 12.48
CA HIS A 94 10.14 -6.43 13.34
C HIS A 94 8.93 -7.34 13.10
N VAL A 95 7.72 -6.79 12.99
CA VAL A 95 6.52 -7.57 12.66
C VAL A 95 6.68 -8.26 11.31
N LEU A 96 7.09 -7.50 10.27
CA LEU A 96 7.33 -8.08 8.94
C LEU A 96 8.35 -9.22 9.00
N GLN A 97 9.50 -9.01 9.63
CA GLN A 97 10.55 -10.03 9.71
C GLN A 97 10.05 -11.33 10.37
N ALA A 98 9.20 -11.24 11.41
CA ALA A 98 8.61 -12.41 12.04
C ALA A 98 7.73 -13.23 11.06
N HIS A 99 6.97 -12.55 10.19
CA HIS A 99 6.11 -13.20 9.20
C HIS A 99 6.80 -13.61 7.91
N LEU A 100 8.04 -13.14 7.68
CA LEU A 100 8.83 -13.46 6.48
C LEU A 100 9.79 -14.65 6.67
N GLN A 101 9.96 -15.12 7.93
CA GLN A 101 10.82 -16.27 8.23
C GLN A 101 10.00 -17.57 8.07
N PRO A 102 10.40 -18.48 7.18
CA PRO A 102 9.76 -19.79 7.07
C PRO A 102 9.81 -20.52 8.41
N GLY A 103 8.66 -20.92 8.95
CA GLY A 103 8.55 -21.78 10.13
C GLY A 103 8.35 -21.08 11.49
N LEU A 104 8.52 -19.77 11.64
CA LEU A 104 8.30 -19.11 12.93
C LEU A 104 6.84 -18.83 13.28
N THR A 105 5.97 -18.69 12.28
CA THR A 105 4.54 -18.36 12.48
C THR A 105 3.57 -19.48 12.08
N GLY A 106 4.06 -20.71 11.87
CA GLY A 106 3.22 -21.88 11.62
C GLY A 106 2.36 -21.87 10.35
N GLY A 107 2.46 -20.83 9.52
CA GLY A 107 1.64 -20.68 8.32
C GLY A 107 2.44 -20.13 7.14
N GLY A 108 2.69 -20.95 6.14
CA GLY A 108 3.36 -20.57 4.88
C GLY A 108 2.61 -19.57 3.99
N GLY A 109 1.69 -18.75 4.56
CA GLY A 109 0.77 -17.89 3.81
C GLY A 109 1.36 -16.61 3.24
N GLY A 110 2.54 -16.17 3.67
CA GLY A 110 3.23 -14.98 3.19
C GLY A 110 2.57 -13.63 3.56
N VAL A 111 3.21 -12.54 3.17
CA VAL A 111 2.80 -11.17 3.50
C VAL A 111 2.15 -10.49 2.28
N VAL A 112 0.95 -9.95 2.47
CA VAL A 112 0.24 -9.11 1.49
C VAL A 112 0.40 -7.65 1.87
N VAL A 113 0.80 -6.80 0.92
CA VAL A 113 0.87 -5.35 1.11
C VAL A 113 -0.21 -4.67 0.29
N HIS A 114 -1.07 -3.91 0.95
CA HIS A 114 -2.11 -3.11 0.32
C HIS A 114 -1.82 -1.62 0.55
N ALA A 115 -1.45 -0.93 -0.51
CA ALA A 115 -1.07 0.47 -0.51
C ALA A 115 -2.19 1.33 -1.11
N PHE A 116 -2.55 2.40 -0.41
CA PHE A 116 -3.61 3.31 -0.82
C PHE A 116 -3.05 4.70 -1.12
N SER A 117 -3.31 5.21 -2.31
CA SER A 117 -2.84 6.52 -2.75
C SER A 117 -1.30 6.64 -2.75
N ASN A 118 -0.78 7.77 -3.19
CA ASN A 118 0.67 8.05 -3.15
C ASN A 118 1.26 7.97 -1.74
N GLY A 119 0.48 8.33 -0.72
CA GLY A 119 0.93 8.22 0.68
C GLY A 119 1.18 6.77 1.09
N GLY A 120 0.24 5.87 0.77
CA GLY A 120 0.40 4.43 1.02
C GLY A 120 1.49 3.81 0.16
N ALA A 121 1.62 4.21 -1.11
CA ALA A 121 2.71 3.77 -1.98
C ALA A 121 4.10 4.16 -1.42
N GLN A 122 4.25 5.40 -0.93
CA GLN A 122 5.47 5.84 -0.26
C GLN A 122 5.73 5.04 1.02
N CYS A 123 4.71 4.84 1.86
CA CYS A 123 4.82 4.05 3.08
C CYS A 123 5.23 2.60 2.77
N ALA A 124 4.62 1.97 1.78
CA ALA A 124 4.98 0.63 1.30
C ALA A 124 6.44 0.57 0.83
N ALA A 125 6.88 1.52 -0.01
CA ALA A 125 8.26 1.60 -0.46
C ALA A 125 9.25 1.76 0.70
N GLN A 126 8.91 2.56 1.71
CA GLN A 126 9.77 2.79 2.87
C GLN A 126 9.82 1.59 3.82
N VAL A 127 8.68 0.93 4.10
CA VAL A 127 8.69 -0.24 4.98
C VAL A 127 9.46 -1.40 4.34
N VAL A 128 9.31 -1.61 3.03
CA VAL A 128 10.12 -2.59 2.29
C VAL A 128 11.60 -2.23 2.36
N ALA A 129 11.96 -0.95 2.24
CA ALA A 129 13.34 -0.48 2.33
C ALA A 129 13.99 -0.76 3.70
N THR A 130 13.21 -0.88 4.78
CA THR A 130 13.74 -1.24 6.11
C THR A 130 14.20 -2.70 6.20
N LEU A 131 13.74 -3.57 5.31
CA LEU A 131 14.07 -4.99 5.33
C LEU A 131 15.47 -5.25 4.74
N PRO A 132 16.20 -6.26 5.24
CA PRO A 132 17.40 -6.76 4.59
C PRO A 132 17.12 -7.22 3.15
N PRO A 133 18.08 -7.11 2.20
CA PRO A 133 17.89 -7.51 0.82
C PRO A 133 17.37 -8.95 0.63
N VAL A 134 17.86 -9.90 1.44
CA VAL A 134 17.42 -11.30 1.41
C VAL A 134 15.92 -11.45 1.67
N HIS A 135 15.35 -10.67 2.59
CA HIS A 135 13.92 -10.73 2.90
C HIS A 135 13.06 -10.04 1.83
N ARG A 136 13.60 -9.09 1.06
CA ARG A 136 12.85 -8.43 -0.02
C ARG A 136 12.59 -9.37 -1.19
N ALA A 137 13.50 -10.30 -1.44
CA ALA A 137 13.44 -11.20 -2.60
C ALA A 137 12.41 -12.34 -2.44
N THR A 138 12.14 -12.80 -1.22
CA THR A 138 11.40 -14.05 -0.99
C THR A 138 10.10 -13.87 -0.18
N ALA A 139 9.80 -12.68 0.25
CA ALA A 139 8.99 -12.46 1.43
C ALA A 139 7.53 -12.10 1.17
N PHE A 140 7.23 -11.53 0.01
CA PHE A 140 5.89 -10.99 -0.25
C PHE A 140 5.07 -11.95 -1.10
N ARG A 141 3.83 -12.17 -0.67
CA ARG A 141 2.84 -12.95 -1.42
C ARG A 141 2.23 -12.14 -2.56
N ALA A 142 1.87 -10.87 -2.29
CA ALA A 142 1.30 -10.00 -3.29
C ALA A 142 1.37 -8.52 -2.88
N PHE A 143 1.28 -7.62 -3.87
CA PHE A 143 1.04 -6.20 -3.68
C PHE A 143 -0.29 -5.80 -4.32
N VAL A 144 -1.09 -5.02 -3.58
CA VAL A 144 -2.29 -4.36 -4.07
C VAL A 144 -2.05 -2.85 -4.02
N PHE A 145 -2.22 -2.19 -5.16
CA PHE A 145 -2.07 -0.74 -5.32
C PHE A 145 -3.44 -0.13 -5.61
N ASP A 146 -4.05 0.53 -4.63
CA ASP A 146 -5.35 1.19 -4.74
C ASP A 146 -5.15 2.69 -4.99
N SER A 147 -5.55 3.19 -6.14
CA SER A 147 -5.39 4.59 -6.56
C SER A 147 -3.92 5.04 -6.49
N CYS A 148 -2.96 4.17 -6.83
CA CYS A 148 -1.52 4.47 -6.78
C CYS A 148 -0.65 3.49 -7.59
N PRO A 149 0.62 3.82 -7.81
CA PRO A 149 1.25 5.12 -7.64
C PRO A 149 0.90 6.09 -8.77
N GLY A 150 0.61 7.34 -8.40
CA GLY A 150 0.48 8.44 -9.36
C GLY A 150 1.82 8.97 -9.83
N GLU A 151 1.85 9.87 -10.80
CA GLU A 151 3.06 10.50 -11.30
C GLU A 151 3.44 11.77 -10.50
N ALA A 152 4.74 12.01 -10.35
CA ALA A 152 5.25 13.22 -9.74
C ALA A 152 5.04 14.41 -10.68
N SER A 153 4.09 15.27 -10.35
CA SER A 153 3.76 16.47 -11.11
C SER A 153 3.33 17.59 -10.18
N TYR A 154 3.76 18.82 -10.47
CA TYR A 154 3.35 20.01 -9.72
C TYR A 154 1.84 20.14 -9.65
N THR A 155 1.17 20.08 -10.81
CA THR A 155 -0.28 20.23 -10.93
C THR A 155 -1.04 19.16 -10.15
N ARG A 156 -0.58 17.90 -10.20
CA ARG A 156 -1.20 16.77 -9.48
C ARG A 156 -1.00 16.90 -7.98
N SER A 157 0.19 17.31 -7.53
CA SER A 157 0.45 17.58 -6.11
C SER A 157 -0.41 18.73 -5.59
N ALA A 158 -0.54 19.81 -6.35
CA ALA A 158 -1.41 20.93 -6.00
C ALA A 158 -2.89 20.48 -5.90
N ASN A 159 -3.38 19.74 -6.88
CA ASN A 159 -4.75 19.21 -6.87
C ASN A 159 -4.99 18.28 -5.69
N ALA A 160 -4.08 17.35 -5.41
CA ALA A 160 -4.20 16.41 -4.30
C ALA A 160 -4.32 17.11 -2.93
N ILE A 161 -3.65 18.26 -2.75
CA ILE A 161 -3.71 19.04 -1.51
C ILE A 161 -4.94 19.96 -1.49
N LEU A 162 -5.33 20.56 -2.62
CA LEU A 162 -6.40 21.55 -2.71
C LEU A 162 -7.81 20.93 -2.83
N LEU A 163 -7.95 19.72 -3.40
CA LEU A 163 -9.23 19.03 -3.55
C LEU A 163 -9.95 18.78 -2.22
N PRO A 164 -9.30 18.28 -1.16
CA PRO A 164 -9.96 18.10 0.15
C PRO A 164 -10.44 19.40 0.78
N LEU A 165 -9.89 20.56 0.36
CA LEU A 165 -10.28 21.89 0.83
C LEU A 165 -11.45 22.50 0.01
N ALA A 166 -11.95 21.81 -1.00
CA ALA A 166 -13.02 22.33 -1.88
C ALA A 166 -14.29 22.71 -1.12
N ASN A 167 -14.59 22.04 -0.01
CA ASN A 167 -15.76 22.32 0.83
C ASN A 167 -15.58 23.54 1.76
N SER A 168 -14.40 24.18 1.78
CA SER A 168 -14.10 25.36 2.59
C SER A 168 -13.37 26.41 1.74
N PRO A 169 -14.10 27.23 0.95
CA PRO A 169 -13.49 28.17 0.00
C PRO A 169 -12.57 29.20 0.67
N ALA A 170 -12.91 29.66 1.88
CA ALA A 170 -12.07 30.57 2.64
C ALA A 170 -10.75 29.92 3.05
N LEU A 171 -10.78 28.67 3.56
CA LEU A 171 -9.57 27.93 3.91
C LEU A 171 -8.71 27.63 2.66
N LYS A 172 -9.36 27.29 1.55
CA LYS A 172 -8.66 27.07 0.27
C LYS A 172 -7.94 28.33 -0.19
N LEU A 173 -8.61 29.48 -0.12
CA LEU A 173 -8.03 30.78 -0.52
C LEU A 173 -6.83 31.15 0.35
N LEU A 174 -6.94 30.98 1.66
CA LEU A 174 -5.83 31.23 2.61
C LEU A 174 -4.66 30.25 2.41
N ALA A 175 -4.95 28.97 2.21
CA ALA A 175 -3.93 27.93 2.05
C ALA A 175 -3.23 28.00 0.68
N PHE A 176 -3.89 28.53 -0.35
CA PHE A 176 -3.42 28.54 -1.74
C PHE A 176 -1.97 29.06 -1.89
N PRO A 177 -1.59 30.27 -1.44
CA PRO A 177 -0.24 30.78 -1.63
C PRO A 177 0.81 29.94 -0.89
N PHE A 178 0.51 29.42 0.28
CA PHE A 178 1.43 28.59 1.07
C PHE A 178 1.66 27.22 0.42
N ILE A 179 0.60 26.61 -0.11
CA ILE A 179 0.70 25.33 -0.82
C ILE A 179 1.54 25.50 -2.08
N HIS A 180 1.28 26.54 -2.86
CA HIS A 180 2.06 26.80 -4.07
C HIS A 180 3.51 27.16 -3.77
N LEU A 181 3.79 27.94 -2.73
CA LEU A 181 5.16 28.21 -2.29
C LEU A 181 5.88 26.93 -1.90
N LEU A 182 5.26 26.09 -1.06
CA LEU A 182 5.82 24.81 -0.65
C LEU A 182 6.12 23.89 -1.86
N LEU A 183 5.18 23.77 -2.78
CA LEU A 183 5.36 22.97 -3.98
C LEU A 183 6.45 23.53 -4.88
N CYS A 184 6.53 24.85 -5.07
CA CYS A 184 7.62 25.48 -5.79
C CYS A 184 8.98 25.13 -5.18
N LEU A 185 9.11 25.24 -3.85
CA LEU A 185 10.36 24.88 -3.16
C LEU A 185 10.72 23.41 -3.35
N ILE A 186 9.75 22.49 -3.25
CA ILE A 186 9.96 21.04 -3.48
C ILE A 186 10.43 20.80 -4.92
N PHE A 187 9.76 21.39 -5.93
CA PHE A 187 10.13 21.19 -7.33
C PHE A 187 11.43 21.89 -7.74
N ILE A 188 11.76 23.03 -7.13
CA ILE A 188 13.08 23.66 -7.29
C ILE A 188 14.16 22.76 -6.68
N ALA A 189 13.93 22.22 -5.48
CA ALA A 189 14.86 21.30 -4.82
C ALA A 189 15.14 20.06 -5.68
N ASP A 190 14.11 19.49 -6.29
CA ASP A 190 14.23 18.35 -7.21
C ASP A 190 15.09 18.72 -8.45
N ARG A 191 14.78 19.86 -9.10
CA ARG A 191 15.44 20.28 -10.35
C ARG A 191 16.86 20.84 -10.17
N VAL A 192 17.10 21.58 -9.08
CA VAL A 192 18.35 22.31 -8.85
C VAL A 192 19.32 21.52 -8.00
N PHE A 193 18.82 20.83 -6.97
CA PHE A 193 19.67 20.13 -6.00
C PHE A 193 19.63 18.61 -6.16
N GLY A 194 18.87 18.08 -7.12
CA GLY A 194 18.77 16.63 -7.38
C GLY A 194 18.08 15.85 -6.26
N PHE A 195 17.28 16.50 -5.42
CA PHE A 195 16.45 15.81 -4.43
C PHE A 195 15.28 15.13 -5.14
N GLU A 196 15.43 13.84 -5.42
CA GLU A 196 14.38 13.06 -6.10
C GLU A 196 13.01 13.22 -5.41
N ASN A 197 12.00 13.62 -6.18
CA ASN A 197 10.64 13.75 -5.69
C ASN A 197 10.16 12.46 -5.02
N VAL A 198 9.48 12.57 -3.87
CA VAL A 198 9.05 11.44 -3.04
C VAL A 198 8.15 10.46 -3.81
N VAL A 199 7.26 10.95 -4.68
CA VAL A 199 6.39 10.11 -5.52
C VAL A 199 7.20 9.38 -6.59
N ALA A 200 8.10 10.08 -7.27
CA ALA A 200 8.99 9.49 -8.29
C ALA A 200 9.86 8.39 -7.67
N ARG A 201 10.43 8.66 -6.50
CA ARG A 201 11.24 7.68 -5.75
C ARG A 201 10.44 6.44 -5.33
N ALA A 202 9.21 6.63 -4.83
CA ALA A 202 8.34 5.51 -4.49
C ALA A 202 8.01 4.66 -5.72
N ARG A 203 7.62 5.28 -6.83
CA ARG A 203 7.37 4.59 -8.11
C ARG A 203 8.55 3.74 -8.55
N ARG A 204 9.74 4.34 -8.57
CA ARG A 204 10.98 3.65 -8.97
C ARG A 204 11.30 2.47 -8.05
N ARG A 205 11.16 2.64 -6.72
CA ARG A 205 11.41 1.56 -5.75
C ARG A 205 10.42 0.42 -5.89
N LEU A 206 9.14 0.72 -6.07
CA LEU A 206 8.10 -0.30 -6.21
C LEU A 206 8.20 -1.09 -7.53
N ASN A 207 8.91 -0.57 -8.55
CA ASN A 207 9.22 -1.28 -9.79
C ASN A 207 10.68 -1.76 -9.87
N SER A 208 11.39 -1.82 -8.74
CA SER A 208 12.77 -2.32 -8.69
C SER A 208 12.83 -3.70 -8.04
N SER A 209 13.45 -4.67 -8.72
CA SER A 209 13.67 -6.03 -8.19
C SER A 209 14.55 -6.06 -6.93
N ALA A 210 15.31 -4.99 -6.66
CA ALA A 210 16.03 -4.83 -5.40
C ALA A 210 15.11 -4.62 -4.19
N TYR A 211 13.84 -4.23 -4.43
CA TYR A 211 12.83 -4.02 -3.39
C TYR A 211 11.72 -5.09 -3.41
N ILE A 212 11.27 -5.49 -4.58
CA ILE A 212 10.18 -6.46 -4.76
C ILE A 212 10.59 -7.41 -5.87
N ALA A 213 10.67 -8.71 -5.59
CA ALA A 213 11.05 -9.70 -6.60
C ALA A 213 10.08 -9.73 -7.78
N HIS A 214 10.58 -10.03 -8.98
CA HIS A 214 9.78 -10.06 -10.21
C HIS A 214 8.61 -11.05 -10.18
N ALA A 215 8.77 -12.15 -9.43
CA ALA A 215 7.74 -13.17 -9.27
C ALA A 215 6.57 -12.74 -8.36
N VAL A 216 6.68 -11.64 -7.61
CA VAL A 216 5.61 -11.20 -6.69
C VAL A 216 4.45 -10.62 -7.49
N PRO A 217 3.26 -11.23 -7.42
CA PRO A 217 2.07 -10.74 -8.11
C PRO A 217 1.65 -9.35 -7.62
N ARG A 218 1.10 -8.55 -8.53
CA ARG A 218 0.60 -7.21 -8.20
C ARG A 218 -0.72 -6.89 -8.90
N LEU A 219 -1.60 -6.25 -8.16
CA LEU A 219 -2.89 -5.78 -8.64
C LEU A 219 -2.96 -4.26 -8.53
N TYR A 220 -3.23 -3.59 -9.64
CA TYR A 220 -3.49 -2.16 -9.69
C TYR A 220 -5.01 -1.93 -9.77
N ILE A 221 -5.54 -1.21 -8.79
CA ILE A 221 -6.97 -0.86 -8.70
C ILE A 221 -7.09 0.65 -8.85
N TYR A 222 -7.88 1.12 -9.81
CA TYR A 222 -8.00 2.53 -10.14
C TYR A 222 -9.31 2.85 -10.87
N SER A 223 -9.62 4.13 -11.05
CA SER A 223 -10.84 4.57 -11.72
C SER A 223 -10.58 5.72 -12.67
N SER A 224 -11.34 5.76 -13.77
CA SER A 224 -11.35 6.88 -14.72
C SER A 224 -11.87 8.18 -14.09
N ALA A 225 -12.68 8.09 -13.02
CA ALA A 225 -13.22 9.24 -12.29
C ALA A 225 -12.32 9.73 -11.16
N ASP A 226 -11.15 9.09 -10.93
CA ASP A 226 -10.21 9.54 -9.90
C ASP A 226 -9.52 10.84 -10.32
N GLN A 227 -9.82 11.93 -9.61
CA GLN A 227 -9.28 13.27 -9.89
C GLN A 227 -7.95 13.55 -9.16
N MET A 228 -7.58 12.71 -8.19
CA MET A 228 -6.34 12.90 -7.42
C MET A 228 -5.17 12.12 -8.03
N VAL A 229 -5.42 10.87 -8.42
CA VAL A 229 -4.45 10.02 -9.13
C VAL A 229 -5.10 9.51 -10.41
N PRO A 230 -4.84 10.16 -11.55
CA PRO A 230 -5.44 9.79 -12.82
C PRO A 230 -5.11 8.36 -13.26
N ALA A 231 -6.08 7.67 -13.85
CA ALA A 231 -5.92 6.31 -14.36
C ALA A 231 -4.67 6.12 -15.24
N PRO A 232 -4.32 7.02 -16.19
CA PRO A 232 -3.12 6.88 -17.01
C PRO A 232 -1.81 6.77 -16.22
N ASP A 233 -1.72 7.41 -15.03
CA ASP A 233 -0.51 7.33 -14.21
C ASP A 233 -0.30 5.94 -13.63
N VAL A 234 -1.39 5.34 -13.14
CA VAL A 234 -1.40 3.99 -12.57
C VAL A 234 -1.14 2.96 -13.67
N GLU A 235 -1.78 3.12 -14.83
CA GLU A 235 -1.57 2.28 -16.02
C GLU A 235 -0.11 2.35 -16.50
N ALA A 236 0.48 3.55 -16.55
CA ALA A 236 1.88 3.73 -16.93
C ALA A 236 2.83 3.03 -15.95
N HIS A 237 2.55 3.05 -14.64
CA HIS A 237 3.37 2.34 -13.66
C HIS A 237 3.22 0.82 -13.77
N ALA A 238 2.01 0.31 -14.01
CA ALA A 238 1.77 -1.10 -14.26
C ALA A 238 2.50 -1.59 -15.53
N GLU A 239 2.47 -0.78 -16.59
CA GLU A 239 3.19 -1.10 -17.82
C GLU A 239 4.71 -1.05 -17.64
N GLN A 240 5.23 -0.08 -16.88
CA GLN A 240 6.64 -0.05 -16.49
C GLN A 240 7.05 -1.30 -15.70
N ALA A 241 6.17 -1.81 -14.82
CA ALA A 241 6.41 -3.06 -14.10
C ALA A 241 6.55 -4.25 -15.07
N ARG A 242 5.64 -4.39 -16.04
CA ARG A 242 5.71 -5.45 -17.07
C ARG A 242 7.03 -5.38 -17.85
N ARG A 243 7.42 -4.18 -18.30
CA ARG A 243 8.69 -3.95 -19.01
C ARG A 243 9.91 -4.22 -18.13
N ALA A 244 9.81 -4.03 -16.82
CA ALA A 244 10.86 -4.37 -15.86
C ALA A 244 10.95 -5.87 -15.55
N GLY A 245 10.08 -6.71 -16.15
CA GLY A 245 10.12 -8.17 -16.02
C GLY A 245 9.22 -8.75 -14.92
N TYR A 246 8.29 -7.98 -14.35
CA TYR A 246 7.31 -8.54 -13.43
C TYR A 246 6.28 -9.40 -14.20
N SER A 247 6.16 -10.66 -13.82
CA SER A 247 5.41 -11.67 -14.57
C SER A 247 3.91 -11.61 -14.37
N ASP A 248 3.44 -11.24 -13.17
CA ASP A 248 2.01 -11.18 -12.84
C ASP A 248 1.61 -9.74 -12.44
N VAL A 249 1.14 -8.98 -13.43
CA VAL A 249 0.71 -7.59 -13.27
C VAL A 249 -0.73 -7.47 -13.77
N ALA A 250 -1.67 -7.44 -12.84
CA ALA A 250 -3.11 -7.31 -13.12
C ALA A 250 -3.61 -5.87 -12.91
N ASN A 251 -4.59 -5.48 -13.71
CA ASN A 251 -5.29 -4.20 -13.58
C ASN A 251 -6.77 -4.45 -13.31
N LEU A 252 -7.34 -3.69 -12.39
CA LEU A 252 -8.77 -3.63 -12.11
C LEU A 252 -9.22 -2.18 -12.23
N ARG A 253 -9.79 -1.83 -13.38
CA ARG A 253 -10.25 -0.49 -13.70
C ARG A 253 -11.74 -0.34 -13.40
N PHE A 254 -12.09 0.78 -12.77
CA PHE A 254 -13.46 1.22 -12.56
C PHE A 254 -13.72 2.53 -13.29
N GLU A 255 -15.02 2.84 -13.55
CA GLU A 255 -15.37 4.03 -14.34
C GLU A 255 -15.84 5.20 -13.47
N ALA A 256 -16.44 4.97 -12.32
CA ALA A 256 -17.17 6.03 -11.61
C ALA A 256 -16.91 6.11 -10.10
N SER A 257 -15.88 5.44 -9.58
CA SER A 257 -15.48 5.59 -8.17
C SER A 257 -14.44 6.70 -8.01
N GLY A 258 -14.57 7.46 -6.93
CA GLY A 258 -13.56 8.46 -6.56
C GLY A 258 -12.31 7.80 -5.96
N HIS A 259 -11.34 8.64 -5.61
CA HIS A 259 -10.03 8.27 -5.04
C HIS A 259 -10.17 7.40 -3.79
N CYS A 260 -9.53 6.22 -3.76
CA CYS A 260 -9.59 5.24 -2.67
C CYS A 260 -11.02 4.90 -2.22
N ALA A 261 -12.02 5.01 -3.11
CA ALA A 261 -13.43 4.74 -2.82
C ALA A 261 -13.99 3.55 -3.62
N HIS A 262 -13.12 2.78 -4.26
CA HIS A 262 -13.50 1.69 -5.15
C HIS A 262 -14.24 0.58 -4.42
N ALA A 263 -13.74 0.14 -3.26
CA ALA A 263 -14.35 -0.90 -2.45
C ALA A 263 -15.76 -0.54 -1.96
N SER A 264 -16.06 0.75 -1.72
CA SER A 264 -17.38 1.16 -1.26
C SER A 264 -18.44 1.16 -2.37
N ARG A 265 -18.03 1.31 -3.64
CA ARG A 265 -18.92 1.37 -4.79
C ARG A 265 -19.02 0.03 -5.53
N TYR A 266 -17.94 -0.72 -5.59
CA TYR A 266 -17.80 -1.94 -6.36
C TYR A 266 -17.26 -3.09 -5.50
N ALA A 267 -17.85 -3.30 -4.32
CA ALA A 267 -17.34 -4.19 -3.28
C ALA A 267 -17.04 -5.61 -3.81
N GLU A 268 -17.98 -6.22 -4.52
CA GLU A 268 -17.83 -7.58 -5.03
C GLU A 268 -16.66 -7.71 -6.02
N GLN A 269 -16.59 -6.80 -7.00
CA GLN A 269 -15.52 -6.81 -8.01
C GLN A 269 -14.15 -6.49 -7.40
N TYR A 270 -14.12 -5.55 -6.46
CA TYR A 270 -12.92 -5.14 -5.74
C TYR A 270 -12.31 -6.30 -4.95
N TRP A 271 -13.09 -6.88 -4.06
CA TRP A 271 -12.63 -7.99 -3.22
C TRP A 271 -12.47 -9.29 -3.99
N GLY A 272 -13.27 -9.51 -5.03
CA GLY A 272 -13.08 -10.62 -5.97
C GLY A 272 -11.76 -10.51 -6.76
N GLY A 273 -11.34 -9.28 -7.11
CA GLY A 273 -10.04 -9.03 -7.73
C GLY A 273 -8.87 -9.38 -6.81
N ILE A 274 -8.95 -8.97 -5.54
CA ILE A 274 -7.93 -9.28 -4.52
C ILE A 274 -7.89 -10.80 -4.25
N ALA A 275 -9.04 -11.46 -4.11
CA ALA A 275 -9.09 -12.91 -3.90
C ALA A 275 -8.40 -13.65 -5.06
N ARG A 276 -8.74 -13.33 -6.30
CA ARG A 276 -8.08 -13.93 -7.49
C ARG A 276 -6.57 -13.71 -7.52
N LEU A 277 -6.08 -12.53 -7.09
CA LEU A 277 -4.64 -12.28 -6.98
C LEU A 277 -3.99 -13.25 -5.99
N LEU A 278 -4.62 -13.40 -4.81
CA LEU A 278 -4.07 -14.24 -3.74
C LEU A 278 -4.19 -15.74 -4.04
N ASP A 279 -5.20 -16.14 -4.81
CA ASP A 279 -5.35 -17.54 -5.27
C ASP A 279 -4.32 -17.90 -6.36
N LYS A 280 -4.03 -16.98 -7.29
CA LYS A 280 -3.05 -17.18 -8.37
C LYS A 280 -1.61 -17.27 -7.87
N SER A 281 -1.26 -16.57 -6.81
CA SER A 281 0.11 -16.59 -6.26
C SER A 281 0.59 -18.00 -5.85
N ASN A 282 -0.28 -19.02 -6.06
CA ASN A 282 -0.08 -20.43 -5.82
C ASN A 282 0.76 -21.15 -6.88
N ILE A 283 0.67 -20.72 -8.13
CA ILE A 283 1.15 -21.52 -9.27
C ILE A 283 2.67 -21.36 -9.44
N ILE A 284 3.24 -20.27 -8.95
CA ILE A 284 4.65 -19.89 -9.18
C ILE A 284 5.60 -20.42 -8.09
N ALA A 285 5.09 -20.81 -6.92
CA ALA A 285 5.93 -21.27 -5.81
C ALA A 285 6.39 -22.73 -5.92
N HIS A 286 5.92 -23.49 -6.90
CA HIS A 286 6.20 -24.92 -7.10
C HIS A 286 6.71 -25.29 -8.50
N GLY A 287 7.17 -24.32 -9.28
CA GLY A 287 7.80 -24.54 -10.59
C GLY A 287 9.32 -24.45 -10.56
#